data_18b707dd4d23de05afe53cb573c82bc7
#
_entry.id   18b707dd4d23de05afe53cb573c82bc7
#
_cell.length_a   1.000
_cell.length_b   1.000
_cell.length_c   1.000
_cell.angle_alpha   90.00
_cell.angle_beta   90.00
_cell.angle_gamma   90.00
#
_symmetry.space_group_name_H-M   'P 1'
#
loop_
_entity.id
_entity.type
_entity.pdbx_description
1 polymer ?
#
loop_
_entity_poly.entity_id
_entity_poly.type
_entity_poly.pdbx_seq_one_letter_code
_entity_poly.pdbx_strand_id
1 'polypeptide(L)' 'MQVSDFYVRREARRLIERFGDEALAEARATFLKCRARDDELAADTWLRIVERIAEIVHERAT' A
#
# COMPACT_ATOMS: atom_id res chain seq x y z
N MET A 1 -0.85 16.41 -7.85
CA MET A 1 -2.14 16.10 -7.19
C MET A 1 -1.98 14.86 -6.30
N GLN A 2 -2.41 14.96 -5.07
CA GLN A 2 -2.29 13.82 -4.15
C GLN A 2 -3.55 12.96 -4.18
N VAL A 3 -3.33 11.65 -4.05
CA VAL A 3 -4.42 10.70 -3.95
C VAL A 3 -5.10 10.87 -2.59
N SER A 4 -6.43 10.74 -2.55
CA SER A 4 -7.17 10.93 -1.31
C SER A 4 -6.84 9.83 -0.30
N ASP A 5 -6.91 10.20 0.97
CA ASP A 5 -6.71 9.25 2.07
C ASP A 5 -7.75 8.12 2.02
N PHE A 6 -8.96 8.45 1.60
CA PHE A 6 -10.02 7.46 1.43
C PHE A 6 -9.61 6.37 0.43
N TYR A 7 -9.02 6.77 -0.70
CA TYR A 7 -8.56 5.82 -1.71
C TYR A 7 -7.48 4.90 -1.13
N VAL A 8 -6.51 5.48 -0.43
CA VAL A 8 -5.41 4.72 0.19
C VAL A 8 -5.96 3.68 1.17
N ARG A 9 -6.89 4.08 2.04
CA ARG A 9 -7.50 3.17 3.00
C ARG A 9 -8.24 2.03 2.34
N ARG A 10 -9.00 2.36 1.30
CA ARG A 10 -9.78 1.36 0.58
C ARG A 10 -8.87 0.33 -0.09
N GLU A 11 -7.81 0.79 -0.75
CA GLU A 11 -6.87 -0.11 -1.42
C GLU A 11 -6.10 -0.96 -0.43
N ALA A 12 -5.70 -0.39 0.70
CA ALA A 12 -5.02 -1.14 1.75
C ALA A 12 -5.92 -2.28 2.25
N ARG A 13 -7.19 -1.99 2.51
CA ARG A 13 -8.14 -2.98 2.98
C ARG A 13 -8.35 -4.09 1.94
N ARG A 14 -8.49 -3.71 0.68
CA ARG A 14 -8.67 -4.69 -0.39
C ARG A 14 -7.48 -5.65 -0.50
N LEU A 15 -6.28 -5.13 -0.38
CA LEU A 15 -5.08 -5.95 -0.42
C LEU A 15 -5.02 -6.91 0.75
N ILE A 16 -5.38 -6.45 1.94
CA ILE A 16 -5.41 -7.30 3.13
C ILE A 16 -6.46 -8.41 2.96
N GLU A 17 -7.63 -8.08 2.44
CA GLU A 17 -8.67 -9.08 2.21
C GLU A 17 -8.25 -10.12 1.18
N ARG A 18 -7.51 -9.70 0.16
CA ARG A 18 -7.10 -10.59 -0.92
C ARG A 18 -5.86 -11.42 -0.58
N PHE A 19 -4.87 -10.80 0.04
CA PHE A 19 -3.56 -11.44 0.26
C PHE A 19 -3.27 -11.78 1.71
N GLY A 20 -4.08 -11.30 2.65
CA GLY A 20 -3.87 -11.58 4.06
C GLY A 20 -2.49 -11.12 4.53
N ASP A 21 -1.74 -12.06 5.11
CA ASP A 21 -0.41 -11.77 5.66
C ASP A 21 0.61 -11.34 4.60
N GLU A 22 0.32 -11.57 3.32
CA GLU A 22 1.22 -11.20 2.23
C GLU A 22 0.89 -9.83 1.62
N ALA A 23 -0.11 -9.14 2.14
CA ALA A 23 -0.53 -7.85 1.59
C ALA A 23 0.59 -6.82 1.61
N LEU A 24 1.37 -6.76 2.68
CA LEU A 24 2.47 -5.81 2.78
C LEU A 24 3.55 -6.09 1.73
N ALA A 25 3.91 -7.35 1.57
CA ALA A 25 4.91 -7.74 0.56
C ALA A 25 4.42 -7.43 -0.85
N GLU A 26 3.14 -7.66 -1.13
CA GLU A 26 2.55 -7.37 -2.44
C GLU A 26 2.55 -5.86 -2.72
N ALA A 27 2.20 -5.06 -1.74
CA ALA A 27 2.18 -3.61 -1.90
C ALA A 27 3.61 -3.07 -2.12
N ARG A 28 4.58 -3.59 -1.39
CA ARG A 28 5.98 -3.20 -1.55
C ARG A 28 6.50 -3.54 -2.95
N ALA A 29 6.16 -4.73 -3.44
CA ALA A 29 6.58 -5.15 -4.78
C ALA A 29 6.04 -4.19 -5.84
N THR A 30 4.78 -3.79 -5.70
CA THR A 30 4.16 -2.83 -6.64
C THR A 30 4.83 -1.46 -6.54
N PHE A 31 5.11 -1.01 -5.31
CA PHE A 31 5.81 0.25 -5.10
C PHE A 31 7.17 0.26 -5.82
N LEU A 32 7.93 -0.82 -5.66
CA LEU A 32 9.25 -0.92 -6.29
C LEU A 32 9.16 -0.94 -7.82
N LYS A 33 8.13 -1.59 -8.36
CA LYS A 33 7.91 -1.58 -9.81
C LYS A 33 7.62 -0.17 -10.32
N CYS A 34 6.83 0.60 -9.58
CA CYS A 34 6.53 1.97 -9.95
C CYS A 34 7.79 2.84 -9.95
N ARG A 35 8.64 2.66 -8.94
CA ARG A 35 9.91 3.38 -8.85
C ARG A 35 10.84 3.01 -10.01
N ALA A 36 10.89 1.74 -10.36
CA ALA A 36 11.74 1.26 -11.45
C ALA A 36 11.33 1.86 -12.80
N ARG A 37 10.06 2.24 -12.94
CA ARG A 37 9.55 2.86 -14.16
C ARG A 37 9.54 4.38 -14.10
N ASP A 38 10.10 4.95 -13.04
CA ASP A 38 10.13 6.40 -12.80
C ASP A 38 8.72 7.02 -12.75
N ASP A 39 7.75 6.24 -12.33
CA ASP A 39 6.37 6.72 -12.14
C ASP A 39 6.22 7.25 -10.71
N GLU A 40 6.65 8.49 -10.51
CA GLU A 40 6.69 9.10 -9.19
C GLU A 40 5.31 9.21 -8.52
N LEU A 41 4.29 9.53 -9.28
CA LEU A 41 2.94 9.68 -8.74
C LEU A 41 2.41 8.33 -8.23
N ALA A 42 2.56 7.29 -9.04
CA ALA A 42 2.14 5.95 -8.64
C ALA A 42 2.98 5.43 -7.48
N ALA A 43 4.29 5.69 -7.49
CA ALA A 43 5.18 5.29 -6.41
C ALA A 43 4.77 5.94 -5.09
N ASP A 44 4.46 7.24 -5.11
CA ASP A 44 4.01 7.94 -3.91
C ASP A 44 2.71 7.35 -3.37
N THR A 45 1.77 7.06 -4.27
CA THR A 45 0.50 6.46 -3.90
C THR A 45 0.72 5.09 -3.25
N TRP A 46 1.56 4.24 -3.85
CA TRP A 46 1.82 2.91 -3.31
C TRP A 46 2.61 2.93 -2.01
N LEU A 47 3.48 3.95 -1.83
CA LEU A 47 4.16 4.12 -0.55
C LEU A 47 3.16 4.37 0.57
N ARG A 48 2.16 5.20 0.32
CA ARG A 48 1.10 5.46 1.29
C ARG A 48 0.28 4.22 1.59
N ILE A 49 0.00 3.41 0.57
CA ILE A 49 -0.72 2.15 0.76
C ILE A 49 0.11 1.19 1.61
N VAL A 50 1.41 1.09 1.34
CA VAL A 50 2.33 0.26 2.14
C VAL A 50 2.29 0.71 3.60
N GLU A 51 2.41 2.01 3.85
CA GLU A 51 2.39 2.54 5.21
C GLU A 51 1.07 2.24 5.92
N ARG A 52 -0.04 2.36 5.20
CA ARG A 52 -1.35 2.09 5.78
C ARG A 52 -1.52 0.61 6.13
N ILE A 53 -1.07 -0.29 5.25
CA ILE A 53 -1.10 -1.72 5.52
C ILE A 53 -0.26 -2.04 6.76
N ALA A 54 0.93 -1.46 6.85
CA ALA A 54 1.81 -1.68 8.00
C ALA A 54 1.15 -1.24 9.30
N GLU A 55 0.44 -0.10 9.30
CA GLU A 55 -0.29 0.36 10.46
C GLU A 55 -1.38 -0.63 10.88
N ILE A 56 -2.16 -1.11 9.92
CA ILE A 56 -3.25 -2.05 10.20
C ILE A 56 -2.71 -3.36 10.76
N VAL A 57 -1.65 -3.88 10.14
CA VAL A 57 -1.03 -5.13 10.59
C VAL A 57 -0.46 -4.95 12.00
N HIS A 58 0.18 -3.83 12.28
CA HIS A 58 0.73 -3.54 13.60
C HIS A 58 -0.37 -3.48 14.66
N GLU A 59 -1.49 -2.81 14.36
CA GLU A 59 -2.63 -2.73 15.25
C GLU A 59 -3.19 -4.11 15.59
N ARG A 60 -3.25 -5.00 14.60
CA ARG A 60 -3.76 -6.36 14.82
C ARG A 60 -2.80 -7.21 15.64
N ALA A 61 -1.51 -6.92 15.58
CA ALA A 61 -0.50 -7.67 16.31
C ALA A 61 -0.46 -7.29 17.79
N THR A 62 -1.01 -6.14 18.16
CA THR A 62 -1.10 -5.72 19.55
C THR A 62 -2.50 -5.92 20.09
#